data_bd2630221280b6ab34294e7b3b59289d
#
_entry.id   bd2630221280b6ab34294e7b3b59289d
#
_cell.length_a   1.000
_cell.length_b   1.000
_cell.length_c   1.000
_cell.angle_alpha   90.00
_cell.angle_beta   90.00
_cell.angle_gamma   90.00
#
_symmetry.space_group_name_H-M   'P 1'
#
loop_
_entity.id
_entity.type
_entity.pdbx_description
1 polymer ?
#
loop_
_entity_poly.entity_id
_entity_poly.type
_entity_poly.pdbx_seq_one_letter_code
_entity_poly.pdbx_strand_id
1 'polypeptide(L)'
;TIATGFSKNAKDLGGENFPLMKAPKVLLLSGNGVTSTEFGAAWYYFDEILNYPVTIVDQDKLRNVKLFEFNTLVLADGRYNFSESDLKRLNEWINNGGKVIAIDGALNIFDGKDGYSLNPYATDEEKQAAEKAKKEKELKERFLDSGNEERRMLANSIPGAIIENNLD
;
A
#
# COMPACT_ATOMS: atom_id res chain seq x y z
N THR A 1 -31.48 5.45 25.24
CA THR A 1 -30.54 5.69 26.34
C THR A 1 -30.23 4.35 26.96
N ILE A 2 -28.95 3.96 27.03
CA ILE A 2 -28.48 2.70 27.66
C ILE A 2 -28.16 3.06 29.11
N ALA A 3 -28.84 2.41 30.07
CA ALA A 3 -28.66 2.70 31.50
C ALA A 3 -27.44 1.97 32.11
N THR A 4 -26.95 0.92 31.46
CA THR A 4 -25.77 0.13 31.93
C THR A 4 -25.03 -0.48 30.75
N GLY A 5 -23.72 -0.63 30.87
CA GLY A 5 -22.87 -1.35 29.91
C GLY A 5 -22.85 -2.87 30.13
N PHE A 6 -23.47 -3.37 31.21
CA PHE A 6 -23.49 -4.79 31.54
C PHE A 6 -24.55 -5.53 30.72
N SER A 7 -24.15 -6.62 30.11
CA SER A 7 -25.04 -7.54 29.37
C SER A 7 -25.30 -8.80 30.16
N LYS A 8 -26.55 -9.27 30.17
CA LYS A 8 -26.89 -10.54 30.84
C LYS A 8 -26.42 -11.77 30.07
N ASN A 9 -26.36 -11.69 28.72
CA ASN A 9 -26.12 -12.83 27.84
C ASN A 9 -25.07 -12.60 26.75
N ALA A 10 -24.35 -11.48 26.82
CA ALA A 10 -23.33 -11.10 25.83
C ALA A 10 -22.16 -10.41 26.52
N LYS A 11 -21.17 -10.01 25.74
CA LYS A 11 -20.01 -9.26 26.25
C LYS A 11 -20.42 -7.84 26.62
N ASP A 12 -19.86 -7.32 27.70
CA ASP A 12 -20.15 -5.99 28.21
C ASP A 12 -19.66 -4.89 27.25
N LEU A 13 -20.44 -3.82 27.11
CA LEU A 13 -20.05 -2.64 26.35
C LEU A 13 -18.89 -1.91 27.07
N GLY A 14 -17.84 -1.59 26.31
CA GLY A 14 -16.64 -0.95 26.86
C GLY A 14 -15.60 -1.91 27.44
N GLY A 15 -15.82 -3.23 27.37
CA GLY A 15 -14.81 -4.23 27.64
C GLY A 15 -13.77 -4.33 26.50
N GLU A 16 -12.72 -5.14 26.70
CA GLU A 16 -11.64 -5.34 25.72
C GLU A 16 -12.13 -5.69 24.32
N ASN A 17 -13.28 -6.37 24.20
CA ASN A 17 -13.87 -6.77 22.94
C ASN A 17 -14.77 -5.69 22.28
N PHE A 18 -15.07 -4.61 22.98
CA PHE A 18 -15.91 -3.50 22.51
C PHE A 18 -15.30 -2.16 22.93
N PRO A 19 -14.14 -1.79 22.34
CA PRO A 19 -13.53 -0.52 22.65
C PRO A 19 -14.43 0.65 22.22
N LEU A 20 -14.44 1.71 23.02
CA LEU A 20 -15.13 2.94 22.66
C LEU A 20 -14.55 3.53 21.38
N MET A 21 -15.39 3.70 20.37
CA MET A 21 -15.02 4.39 19.17
C MET A 21 -14.87 5.89 19.45
N LYS A 22 -13.72 6.43 19.08
CA LYS A 22 -13.53 7.90 19.07
C LYS A 22 -14.15 8.47 17.81
N ALA A 23 -14.88 9.57 17.94
CA ALA A 23 -15.41 10.30 16.79
C ALA A 23 -14.24 10.71 15.85
N PRO A 24 -14.40 10.60 14.53
CA PRO A 24 -13.39 11.06 13.60
C PRO A 24 -13.10 12.54 13.77
N LYS A 25 -11.84 12.92 13.92
CA LYS A 25 -11.37 14.30 13.77
C LYS A 25 -10.66 14.38 12.44
N VAL A 26 -11.39 14.91 11.46
CA VAL A 26 -10.97 14.85 10.05
C VAL A 26 -10.15 16.07 9.68
N LEU A 27 -8.99 15.80 9.08
CA LEU A 27 -8.16 16.78 8.41
C LEU A 27 -8.25 16.53 6.90
N LEU A 28 -8.68 17.54 6.14
CA LEU A 28 -8.75 17.51 4.68
C LEU A 28 -7.69 18.45 4.13
N LEU A 29 -6.78 17.93 3.29
CA LEU A 29 -5.75 18.76 2.70
C LEU A 29 -6.22 19.41 1.40
N SER A 30 -5.84 20.67 1.26
CA SER A 30 -6.05 21.50 0.08
C SER A 30 -4.69 22.02 -0.42
N GLY A 31 -4.72 22.89 -1.40
CA GLY A 31 -3.56 23.64 -1.84
C GLY A 31 -3.09 23.29 -3.26
N ASN A 32 -1.88 23.75 -3.60
CA ASN A 32 -1.35 23.62 -4.93
C ASN A 32 -1.14 22.14 -5.29
N GLY A 33 -1.62 21.72 -6.47
CA GLY A 33 -1.53 20.34 -6.95
C GLY A 33 -2.73 19.48 -6.58
N VAL A 34 -3.57 19.89 -5.61
CA VAL A 34 -4.83 19.20 -5.30
C VAL A 34 -5.89 19.60 -6.33
N THR A 35 -6.56 18.64 -6.91
CA THR A 35 -7.63 18.86 -7.89
C THR A 35 -8.81 19.56 -7.21
N SER A 36 -9.12 20.78 -7.63
CA SER A 36 -10.13 21.62 -6.95
C SER A 36 -11.53 21.03 -6.98
N THR A 37 -11.89 20.33 -8.07
CA THR A 37 -13.17 19.63 -8.21
C THR A 37 -13.31 18.51 -7.21
N GLU A 38 -12.27 17.68 -7.09
CA GLU A 38 -12.28 16.53 -6.19
C GLU A 38 -12.18 16.95 -4.72
N PHE A 39 -11.38 17.98 -4.45
CA PHE A 39 -11.38 18.60 -3.13
C PHE A 39 -12.76 19.14 -2.78
N GLY A 40 -13.39 19.88 -3.71
CA GLY A 40 -14.74 20.43 -3.52
C GLY A 40 -15.79 19.34 -3.28
N ALA A 41 -15.71 18.22 -4.00
CA ALA A 41 -16.59 17.08 -3.82
C ALA A 41 -16.41 16.43 -2.43
N ALA A 42 -15.16 16.25 -1.99
CA ALA A 42 -14.87 15.73 -0.66
C ALA A 42 -15.37 16.67 0.44
N TRP A 43 -15.09 17.97 0.31
CA TRP A 43 -15.58 18.97 1.26
C TRP A 43 -17.11 19.00 1.31
N TYR A 44 -17.78 19.06 0.17
CA TYR A 44 -19.24 19.05 0.06
C TYR A 44 -19.85 17.82 0.74
N TYR A 45 -19.23 16.66 0.53
CA TYR A 45 -19.69 15.42 1.16
C TYR A 45 -19.66 15.51 2.69
N PHE A 46 -18.60 16.04 3.29
CA PHE A 46 -18.53 16.18 4.74
C PHE A 46 -19.45 17.28 5.25
N ASP A 47 -19.45 18.44 4.61
CA ASP A 47 -20.15 19.62 5.08
C ASP A 47 -21.67 19.49 4.86
N GLU A 48 -22.10 19.24 3.62
CA GLU A 48 -23.50 19.26 3.23
C GLU A 48 -24.20 17.90 3.40
N ILE A 49 -23.52 16.80 3.03
CA ILE A 49 -24.16 15.47 3.06
C ILE A 49 -24.13 14.88 4.47
N LEU A 50 -22.96 14.90 5.11
CA LEU A 50 -22.79 14.32 6.44
C LEU A 50 -23.04 15.32 7.56
N ASN A 51 -23.08 16.63 7.28
CA ASN A 51 -23.09 17.72 8.26
C ASN A 51 -22.02 17.47 9.36
N TYR A 52 -20.80 17.11 8.90
CA TYR A 52 -19.71 16.69 9.77
C TYR A 52 -18.54 17.67 9.65
N PRO A 53 -18.05 18.23 10.76
CA PRO A 53 -17.01 19.24 10.73
C PRO A 53 -15.67 18.64 10.27
N VAL A 54 -15.03 19.30 9.30
CA VAL A 54 -13.69 18.99 8.86
C VAL A 54 -12.77 20.18 9.03
N THR A 55 -11.51 19.93 9.31
CA THR A 55 -10.48 20.97 9.31
C THR A 55 -9.76 20.93 7.98
N ILE A 56 -9.75 22.07 7.28
CA ILE A 56 -9.07 22.21 5.99
C ILE A 56 -7.73 22.88 6.23
N VAL A 57 -6.68 22.29 5.66
CA VAL A 57 -5.32 22.83 5.73
C VAL A 57 -4.65 22.73 4.38
N ASP A 58 -3.93 23.77 4.00
CA ASP A 58 -3.06 23.73 2.82
C ASP A 58 -1.91 22.73 3.03
N GLN A 59 -1.62 21.89 1.99
CA GLN A 59 -0.58 20.87 2.09
C GLN A 59 0.80 21.45 2.45
N ASP A 60 1.12 22.65 2.00
CA ASP A 60 2.40 23.32 2.32
C ASP A 60 2.54 23.66 3.80
N LYS A 61 1.42 23.70 4.53
CA LYS A 61 1.36 23.96 5.97
C LYS A 61 1.27 22.68 6.81
N LEU A 62 1.24 21.51 6.19
CA LEU A 62 1.09 20.23 6.91
C LEU A 62 2.15 20.06 8.01
N ARG A 63 3.39 20.51 7.76
CA ARG A 63 4.48 20.47 8.75
C ARG A 63 4.17 21.19 10.06
N ASN A 64 3.30 22.20 10.02
CA ASN A 64 2.91 23.00 11.19
C ASN A 64 1.67 22.41 11.91
N VAL A 65 1.02 21.42 11.31
CA VAL A 65 -0.16 20.78 11.87
C VAL A 65 0.23 19.79 12.94
N LYS A 66 -0.45 19.84 14.07
CA LYS A 66 -0.33 18.84 15.12
C LYS A 66 -1.18 17.63 14.77
N LEU A 67 -0.63 16.69 13.99
CA LEU A 67 -1.36 15.52 13.49
C LEU A 67 -2.03 14.69 14.59
N PHE A 68 -1.45 14.67 15.80
CA PHE A 68 -2.02 13.94 16.93
C PHE A 68 -3.39 14.50 17.43
N GLU A 69 -3.76 15.72 17.04
CA GLU A 69 -5.07 16.28 17.33
C GLU A 69 -6.16 15.69 16.41
N PHE A 70 -5.76 15.05 15.31
CA PHE A 70 -6.60 14.40 14.32
C PHE A 70 -6.43 12.88 14.37
N ASN A 71 -7.43 12.17 13.91
CA ASN A 71 -7.38 10.71 13.78
C ASN A 71 -7.66 10.23 12.36
N THR A 72 -8.05 11.14 11.46
CA THR A 72 -8.34 10.84 10.06
C THR A 72 -7.80 11.95 9.17
N LEU A 73 -7.00 11.61 8.19
CA LEU A 73 -6.48 12.48 7.14
C LEU A 73 -7.11 12.06 5.82
N VAL A 74 -7.69 13.02 5.11
CA VAL A 74 -8.29 12.82 3.78
C VAL A 74 -7.46 13.58 2.75
N LEU A 75 -7.03 12.87 1.73
CA LEU A 75 -6.31 13.36 0.57
C LEU A 75 -7.20 13.14 -0.65
N ALA A 76 -7.83 14.20 -1.15
CA ALA A 76 -8.55 14.18 -2.41
C ALA A 76 -7.59 13.91 -3.58
N ASP A 77 -8.11 13.62 -4.77
CA ASP A 77 -7.26 13.46 -5.93
C ASP A 77 -6.34 14.68 -6.15
N GLY A 78 -5.10 14.40 -6.50
CA GLY A 78 -4.12 15.45 -6.75
C GLY A 78 -2.67 14.96 -6.61
N ARG A 79 -1.76 15.90 -6.80
CA ARG A 79 -0.33 15.70 -6.58
C ARG A 79 0.07 16.35 -5.26
N TYR A 80 0.49 15.54 -4.32
CA TYR A 80 1.00 16.01 -3.03
C TYR A 80 2.53 15.98 -3.04
N ASN A 81 3.12 17.04 -2.49
CA ASN A 81 4.57 17.18 -2.42
C ASN A 81 5.03 17.11 -0.97
N PHE A 82 5.02 15.92 -0.39
CA PHE A 82 5.48 15.70 0.97
C PHE A 82 7.00 15.47 0.97
N SER A 83 7.67 16.19 1.87
CA SER A 83 9.08 15.91 2.14
C SER A 83 9.25 14.56 2.85
N GLU A 84 10.47 14.03 2.85
CA GLU A 84 10.77 12.79 3.60
C GLU A 84 10.45 12.94 5.10
N SER A 85 10.64 14.13 5.66
CA SER A 85 10.30 14.42 7.05
C SER A 85 8.78 14.43 7.29
N ASP A 86 7.98 14.88 6.30
CA ASP A 86 6.53 14.85 6.38
C ASP A 86 6.01 13.42 6.31
N LEU A 87 6.57 12.62 5.40
CA LEU A 87 6.23 11.19 5.27
C LEU A 87 6.61 10.42 6.55
N LYS A 88 7.77 10.69 7.13
CA LYS A 88 8.17 10.07 8.40
C LYS A 88 7.19 10.38 9.53
N ARG A 89 6.81 11.66 9.69
CA ARG A 89 5.81 12.09 10.68
C ARG A 89 4.45 11.46 10.42
N LEU A 90 4.06 11.35 9.15
CA LEU A 90 2.80 10.72 8.76
C LEU A 90 2.82 9.22 9.11
N ASN A 91 3.92 8.51 8.83
CA ASN A 91 4.09 7.11 9.19
C ASN A 91 4.05 6.89 10.70
N GLU A 92 4.74 7.73 11.47
CA GLU A 92 4.67 7.69 12.93
C GLU A 92 3.25 7.89 13.45
N TRP A 93 2.51 8.84 12.85
CA TRP A 93 1.12 9.09 13.22
C TRP A 93 0.20 7.92 12.83
N ILE A 94 0.39 7.30 11.66
CA ILE A 94 -0.36 6.09 11.23
C ILE A 94 -0.10 4.93 12.19
N ASN A 95 1.15 4.70 12.56
CA ASN A 95 1.54 3.63 13.49
C ASN A 95 0.93 3.85 14.90
N ASN A 96 0.62 5.08 15.26
CA ASN A 96 -0.09 5.43 16.49
C ASN A 96 -1.62 5.44 16.34
N GLY A 97 -2.17 4.88 15.26
CA GLY A 97 -3.60 4.69 15.03
C GLY A 97 -4.27 5.76 14.19
N GLY A 98 -3.51 6.64 13.55
CA GLY A 98 -4.00 7.56 12.53
C GLY A 98 -4.48 6.81 11.28
N LYS A 99 -5.49 7.36 10.61
CA LYS A 99 -6.08 6.77 9.38
C LYS A 99 -5.89 7.74 8.22
N VAL A 100 -5.40 7.24 7.10
CA VAL A 100 -5.32 8.00 5.85
C VAL A 100 -6.33 7.44 4.86
N ILE A 101 -7.08 8.35 4.25
CA ILE A 101 -7.96 8.08 3.12
C ILE A 101 -7.36 8.85 1.94
N ALA A 102 -6.69 8.17 1.04
CA ALA A 102 -6.13 8.74 -0.17
C ALA A 102 -6.96 8.30 -1.37
N ILE A 103 -7.29 9.26 -2.25
CA ILE A 103 -8.16 9.05 -3.40
C ILE A 103 -7.34 9.28 -4.67
N ASP A 104 -7.40 8.32 -5.59
CA ASP A 104 -6.81 8.37 -6.93
C ASP A 104 -5.33 8.81 -6.92
N GLY A 105 -4.97 9.90 -7.58
CA GLY A 105 -3.60 10.40 -7.70
C GLY A 105 -2.90 10.68 -6.37
N ALA A 106 -3.65 10.87 -5.28
CA ALA A 106 -3.08 11.00 -3.94
C ALA A 106 -2.36 9.73 -3.45
N LEU A 107 -2.66 8.57 -4.02
CA LEU A 107 -1.99 7.31 -3.70
C LEU A 107 -0.52 7.30 -4.12
N ASN A 108 -0.15 8.11 -5.12
CA ASN A 108 1.21 8.13 -5.66
C ASN A 108 2.28 8.54 -4.63
N ILE A 109 1.90 9.26 -3.57
CA ILE A 109 2.85 9.63 -2.51
C ILE A 109 3.30 8.43 -1.65
N PHE A 110 2.54 7.35 -1.68
CA PHE A 110 2.80 6.12 -0.93
C PHE A 110 3.40 5.02 -1.83
N ASP A 111 3.38 5.22 -3.16
CA ASP A 111 3.90 4.24 -4.10
C ASP A 111 5.42 4.06 -3.94
N GLY A 112 5.85 2.80 -3.90
CA GLY A 112 7.25 2.44 -3.71
C GLY A 112 7.87 2.87 -2.38
N LYS A 113 7.06 3.27 -1.38
CA LYS A 113 7.55 3.62 -0.04
C LYS A 113 7.46 2.45 0.91
N ASP A 114 8.48 2.32 1.75
CA ASP A 114 8.53 1.29 2.78
C ASP A 114 7.32 1.38 3.72
N GLY A 115 6.71 0.23 4.00
CA GLY A 115 5.52 0.12 4.87
C GLY A 115 4.19 0.20 4.13
N TYR A 116 4.17 0.49 2.84
CA TYR A 116 2.97 0.51 2.01
C TYR A 116 3.03 -0.58 0.94
N SER A 117 2.11 -1.54 1.00
CA SER A 117 2.01 -2.62 0.00
C SER A 117 1.08 -2.20 -1.14
N LEU A 118 1.38 -1.06 -1.75
CA LEU A 118 0.65 -0.59 -2.92
C LEU A 118 1.29 -1.18 -4.17
N ASN A 119 0.46 -1.81 -4.99
CA ASN A 119 0.88 -2.17 -6.34
C ASN A 119 0.65 -0.94 -7.23
N PRO A 120 1.68 -0.45 -7.95
CA PRO A 120 1.52 0.65 -8.88
C PRO A 120 0.42 0.30 -9.90
N TYR A 121 -0.40 1.28 -10.23
CA TYR A 121 -1.37 1.12 -11.30
C TYR A 121 -0.60 0.98 -12.62
N ALA A 122 -0.47 -0.25 -13.08
CA ALA A 122 0.07 -0.51 -14.39
C ALA A 122 -1.05 -0.43 -15.43
N THR A 123 -0.82 0.29 -16.51
CA THR A 123 -1.72 0.29 -17.66
C THR A 123 -1.83 -1.12 -18.22
N ASP A 124 -2.90 -1.40 -18.98
CA ASP A 124 -3.07 -2.73 -19.58
C ASP A 124 -1.92 -3.09 -20.53
N GLU A 125 -1.30 -2.10 -21.17
CA GLU A 125 -0.10 -2.27 -21.99
C GLU A 125 1.12 -2.65 -21.14
N GLU A 126 1.34 -1.98 -20.00
CA GLU A 126 2.42 -2.30 -19.07
C GLU A 126 2.24 -3.67 -18.41
N LYS A 127 1.01 -4.04 -18.06
CA LYS A 127 0.68 -5.38 -17.54
C LYS A 127 1.00 -6.46 -18.57
N GLN A 128 0.60 -6.24 -19.83
CA GLN A 128 0.90 -7.17 -20.93
C GLN A 128 2.40 -7.25 -21.20
N ALA A 129 3.12 -6.13 -21.17
CA ALA A 129 4.57 -6.10 -21.35
C ALA A 129 5.29 -6.84 -20.20
N ALA A 130 4.88 -6.61 -18.96
CA ALA A 130 5.42 -7.29 -17.78
C ALA A 130 5.13 -8.80 -17.82
N GLU A 131 3.93 -9.21 -18.24
CA GLU A 131 3.56 -10.62 -18.37
C GLU A 131 4.38 -11.31 -19.49
N LYS A 132 4.57 -10.64 -20.62
CA LYS A 132 5.44 -11.13 -21.71
C LYS A 132 6.88 -11.29 -21.26
N ALA A 133 7.42 -10.29 -20.56
CA ALA A 133 8.78 -10.33 -20.03
C ALA A 133 8.96 -11.45 -19.00
N LYS A 134 7.96 -11.67 -18.14
CA LYS A 134 7.95 -12.78 -17.16
C LYS A 134 7.93 -14.13 -17.85
N LYS A 135 7.06 -14.33 -18.86
CA LYS A 135 6.99 -15.56 -19.66
C LYS A 135 8.29 -15.82 -20.41
N GLU A 136 8.90 -14.78 -20.97
CA GLU A 136 10.17 -14.90 -21.68
C GLU A 136 11.32 -15.29 -20.73
N LYS A 137 11.33 -14.74 -19.52
CA LYS A 137 12.30 -15.10 -18.49
C LYS A 137 12.12 -16.55 -18.02
N GLU A 138 10.90 -16.96 -17.73
CA GLU A 138 10.58 -18.35 -17.36
C GLU A 138 10.95 -19.33 -18.48
N LEU A 139 10.72 -18.96 -19.75
CA LEU A 139 11.10 -19.77 -20.89
C LEU A 139 12.62 -19.91 -20.99
N LYS A 140 13.38 -18.83 -20.84
CA LYS A 140 14.85 -18.84 -20.81
C LYS A 140 15.39 -19.71 -19.67
N GLU A 141 14.82 -19.62 -18.47
CA GLU A 141 15.20 -20.43 -17.32
C GLU A 141 14.93 -21.92 -17.59
N ARG A 142 13.79 -22.27 -18.18
CA ARG A 142 13.48 -23.67 -18.57
C ARG A 142 14.45 -24.21 -19.64
N PHE A 143 14.83 -23.38 -20.63
CA PHE A 143 15.82 -23.82 -21.63
C PHE A 143 17.22 -24.01 -21.05
N LEU A 144 17.62 -23.19 -20.08
CA LEU A 144 18.89 -23.34 -19.37
C LEU A 144 18.91 -24.61 -18.51
N ASP A 145 17.79 -24.93 -17.86
CA ASP A 145 17.62 -26.08 -16.99
C ASP A 145 17.59 -27.37 -17.82
N SER A 146 16.85 -27.40 -18.94
CA SER A 146 16.83 -28.55 -19.88
C SER A 146 18.19 -28.79 -20.50
N GLY A 147 18.95 -27.76 -20.86
CA GLY A 147 20.32 -27.90 -21.37
C GLY A 147 21.31 -28.47 -20.32
N ASN A 148 21.09 -28.16 -19.05
CA ASN A 148 21.88 -28.72 -17.95
C ASN A 148 21.49 -30.17 -17.65
N GLU A 149 20.20 -30.51 -17.75
CA GLU A 149 19.72 -31.89 -17.62
C GLU A 149 20.23 -32.78 -18.75
N GLU A 150 20.20 -32.31 -20.01
CA GLU A 150 20.79 -33.04 -21.14
C GLU A 150 22.30 -33.27 -20.97
N ARG A 151 23.04 -32.26 -20.50
CA ARG A 151 24.49 -32.41 -20.19
C ARG A 151 24.72 -33.41 -19.07
N ARG A 152 23.88 -33.44 -18.03
CA ARG A 152 23.95 -34.42 -16.95
C ARG A 152 23.62 -35.83 -17.46
N MET A 153 22.60 -35.98 -18.30
CA MET A 153 22.27 -37.26 -18.91
C MET A 153 23.39 -37.78 -19.83
N LEU A 154 23.97 -36.89 -20.66
CA LEU A 154 25.11 -37.24 -21.50
C LEU A 154 26.35 -37.60 -20.68
N ALA A 155 26.64 -36.87 -19.60
CA ALA A 155 27.77 -37.17 -18.72
C ALA A 155 27.59 -38.51 -17.97
N ASN A 156 26.35 -38.87 -17.63
CA ASN A 156 26.03 -40.13 -16.95
C ASN A 156 25.78 -41.30 -17.93
N SER A 157 25.62 -41.02 -19.23
CA SER A 157 25.32 -42.02 -20.26
C SER A 157 26.51 -42.36 -21.16
N ILE A 158 27.75 -42.11 -20.73
CA ILE A 158 28.92 -42.61 -21.45
C ILE A 158 29.03 -44.13 -21.14
N PRO A 159 28.51 -45.00 -22.00
CA PRO A 159 28.75 -46.43 -21.89
C PRO A 159 30.07 -46.71 -22.59
N GLY A 160 31.15 -46.41 -21.91
CA GLY A 160 32.48 -46.69 -22.38
C GLY A 160 33.34 -47.17 -21.22
N ALA A 161 33.34 -48.47 -20.97
CA ALA A 161 34.39 -49.04 -20.18
C ALA A 161 35.72 -48.74 -20.93
N ILE A 162 36.57 -47.88 -20.38
CA ILE A 162 37.95 -47.76 -20.79
C ILE A 162 38.59 -49.05 -20.29
N ILE A 163 38.79 -50.02 -21.21
CA ILE A 163 39.56 -51.22 -20.93
C ILE A 163 41.00 -50.79 -21.10
N GLU A 164 41.73 -50.66 -20.03
CA GLU A 164 43.16 -50.53 -20.04
C GLU A 164 43.76 -51.90 -20.46
N ASN A 165 44.21 -52.05 -21.72
CA ASN A 165 44.89 -53.21 -22.17
C ASN A 165 46.41 -53.04 -21.86
N ASN A 166 46.85 -53.65 -20.78
CA ASN A 166 48.30 -53.87 -20.58
C ASN A 166 48.76 -54.97 -21.57
N LEU A 167 49.44 -54.56 -22.59
CA LEU A 167 50.19 -55.46 -23.47
C LEU A 167 51.56 -55.69 -22.81
N ASP A 168 51.82 -56.94 -22.34
CA ASP A 168 53.12 -57.41 -21.96
C ASP A 168 54.07 -57.58 -23.20
#